data_eccaaee54280ca56c9a049c939728762
#
_entry.id   eccaaee54280ca56c9a049c939728762
#
_cell.length_a   1.000
_cell.length_b   1.000
_cell.length_c   1.000
_cell.angle_alpha   90.00
_cell.angle_beta   90.00
_cell.angle_gamma   90.00
#
_symmetry.space_group_name_H-M   'P 1'
#
loop_
_entity.id
_entity.type
_entity.pdbx_description
1 polymer ?
#
loop_
_entity_poly.entity_id
_entity_poly.type
_entity_poly.pdbx_seq_one_letter_code
_entity_poly.pdbx_strand_id
1 'polypeptide(L)'
;LSINWTKKVIHNDNIRFLKSLSYKEKLLEYNIELVHSTSNRPEDYVYVMNSILLNYNLLHSKITFAGHTHKPAAYLYTKYKRDIHASVFVPTDKFDKNLMLAERGSSDRLETFDISLKPGQRYYINPGSVGQPRDGIPMASYKIYDTETNKVYMEKAEYDREVVRKKILEAGLPFDLANRILTGI
;
A
#
# COMPACT_ATOMS: atom_id res chain seq x y z
N LEU A 1 -5.48 -20.56 8.96
CA LEU A 1 -5.73 -20.47 10.42
C LEU A 1 -6.29 -19.10 10.80
N SER A 2 -5.68 -17.97 10.45
CA SER A 2 -6.13 -16.61 10.84
C SER A 2 -7.54 -16.28 10.35
N ILE A 3 -7.89 -16.59 9.09
CA ILE A 3 -9.24 -16.36 8.55
C ILE A 3 -10.29 -17.13 9.34
N ASN A 4 -10.00 -18.38 9.71
CA ASN A 4 -10.95 -19.20 10.50
C ASN A 4 -11.10 -18.67 11.93
N TRP A 5 -10.04 -18.14 12.52
CA TRP A 5 -10.12 -17.46 13.80
C TRP A 5 -10.96 -16.17 13.69
N THR A 6 -10.68 -15.33 12.69
CA THR A 6 -11.45 -14.10 12.44
C THR A 6 -12.95 -14.40 12.27
N LYS A 7 -13.32 -15.42 11.50
CA LYS A 7 -14.73 -15.83 11.33
C LYS A 7 -15.42 -16.22 12.64
N LYS A 8 -14.67 -16.68 13.65
CA LYS A 8 -15.23 -17.08 14.96
C LYS A 8 -15.43 -15.90 15.91
N VAL A 9 -14.61 -14.84 15.78
CA VAL A 9 -14.59 -13.73 16.75
C VAL A 9 -15.18 -12.43 16.20
N ILE A 10 -15.35 -12.31 14.89
CA ILE A 10 -15.87 -11.11 14.28
C ILE A 10 -17.36 -10.91 14.59
N HIS A 11 -17.73 -9.70 14.99
CA HIS A 11 -19.13 -9.36 15.25
C HIS A 11 -19.95 -9.31 13.95
N ASN A 12 -21.22 -9.68 14.03
CA ASN A 12 -22.11 -9.73 12.86
C ASN A 12 -22.24 -8.38 12.12
N ASP A 13 -22.21 -7.27 12.84
CA ASP A 13 -22.25 -5.93 12.23
C ASP A 13 -21.03 -5.68 11.34
N ASN A 14 -19.86 -6.10 11.81
CA ASN A 14 -18.62 -6.00 11.02
C ASN A 14 -18.68 -6.94 9.79
N ILE A 15 -19.29 -8.10 9.90
CA ILE A 15 -19.51 -8.99 8.75
C ILE A 15 -20.43 -8.30 7.72
N ARG A 16 -21.53 -7.67 8.19
CA ARG A 16 -22.44 -6.93 7.30
C ARG A 16 -21.72 -5.77 6.61
N PHE A 17 -20.94 -4.99 7.38
CA PHE A 17 -20.14 -3.91 6.84
C PHE A 17 -19.15 -4.41 5.77
N LEU A 18 -18.35 -5.45 6.06
CA LEU A 18 -17.39 -6.00 5.10
C LEU A 18 -18.07 -6.52 3.83
N LYS A 19 -19.25 -7.12 3.95
CA LYS A 19 -20.03 -7.59 2.78
C LYS A 19 -20.64 -6.45 1.95
N SER A 20 -20.83 -5.28 2.52
CA SER A 20 -21.33 -4.09 1.82
C SER A 20 -20.26 -3.32 1.05
N LEU A 21 -18.98 -3.60 1.31
CA LEU A 21 -17.87 -2.93 0.63
C LEU A 21 -17.80 -3.36 -0.84
N SER A 22 -17.66 -2.38 -1.71
CA SER A 22 -17.39 -2.61 -3.12
C SER A 22 -15.98 -3.17 -3.31
N TYR A 23 -15.80 -4.05 -4.28
CA TYR A 23 -14.48 -4.52 -4.70
C TYR A 23 -13.61 -3.37 -5.20
N LYS A 24 -14.24 -2.40 -5.84
CA LYS A 24 -13.63 -1.23 -6.42
C LYS A 24 -14.48 0.01 -6.12
N GLU A 25 -13.83 1.09 -5.71
CA GLU A 25 -14.48 2.38 -5.46
C GLU A 25 -13.83 3.45 -6.33
N LYS A 26 -14.66 4.37 -6.87
CA LYS A 26 -14.18 5.50 -7.67
C LYS A 26 -14.58 6.82 -7.02
N LEU A 27 -13.58 7.63 -6.74
CA LEU A 27 -13.75 9.00 -6.32
C LEU A 27 -13.64 9.91 -7.55
N LEU A 28 -14.77 10.09 -8.24
CA LEU A 28 -14.82 10.75 -9.56
C LEU A 28 -14.31 12.18 -9.53
N GLU A 29 -14.61 12.91 -8.46
CA GLU A 29 -14.19 14.30 -8.26
C GLU A 29 -12.66 14.45 -8.33
N TYR A 30 -11.93 13.47 -7.81
CA TYR A 30 -10.45 13.49 -7.77
C TYR A 30 -9.79 12.63 -8.84
N ASN A 31 -10.60 11.94 -9.66
CA ASN A 31 -10.12 10.95 -10.63
C ASN A 31 -9.24 9.87 -9.99
N ILE A 32 -9.72 9.32 -8.86
CA ILE A 32 -9.07 8.28 -8.06
C ILE A 32 -9.86 6.98 -8.15
N GLU A 33 -9.16 5.87 -8.19
CA GLU A 33 -9.70 4.53 -8.03
C GLU A 33 -9.06 3.85 -6.82
N LEU A 34 -9.88 3.24 -5.97
CA LEU A 34 -9.45 2.42 -4.83
C LEU A 34 -9.78 0.97 -5.17
N VAL A 35 -8.78 0.08 -5.08
CA VAL A 35 -8.94 -1.35 -5.38
C VAL A 35 -8.17 -2.19 -4.38
N HIS A 36 -8.49 -3.49 -4.27
CA HIS A 36 -7.68 -4.38 -3.44
C HIS A 36 -6.30 -4.64 -4.06
N SER A 37 -6.25 -4.95 -5.35
CA SER A 37 -5.02 -5.20 -6.12
C SER A 37 -5.08 -4.54 -7.49
N THR A 38 -5.67 -5.18 -8.50
CA THR A 38 -5.89 -4.60 -9.81
C THR A 38 -7.37 -4.36 -10.05
N SER A 39 -7.72 -3.48 -10.98
CA SER A 39 -9.12 -3.14 -11.28
C SER A 39 -9.95 -4.31 -11.77
N ASN A 40 -9.33 -5.39 -12.27
CA ASN A 40 -10.02 -6.53 -12.87
C ASN A 40 -9.68 -7.88 -12.20
N ARG A 41 -8.62 -7.95 -11.41
CA ARG A 41 -8.15 -9.19 -10.78
C ARG A 41 -7.72 -8.94 -9.34
N PRO A 42 -8.61 -9.19 -8.37
CA PRO A 42 -8.34 -8.92 -6.95
C PRO A 42 -7.23 -9.80 -6.36
N GLU A 43 -7.03 -10.97 -6.93
CA GLU A 43 -6.06 -11.98 -6.49
C GLU A 43 -4.64 -11.75 -7.02
N ASP A 44 -4.47 -10.89 -8.03
CA ASP A 44 -3.16 -10.67 -8.62
C ASP A 44 -2.23 -9.88 -7.67
N TYR A 45 -1.03 -10.40 -7.47
CA TYR A 45 0.01 -9.69 -6.76
C TYR A 45 0.80 -8.80 -7.73
N VAL A 46 0.77 -7.49 -7.46
CA VAL A 46 1.53 -6.51 -8.24
C VAL A 46 2.83 -6.20 -7.51
N TYR A 47 3.86 -7.00 -7.76
CA TYR A 47 5.18 -6.84 -7.15
C TYR A 47 6.19 -6.14 -8.07
N VAL A 48 5.96 -6.15 -9.38
CA VAL A 48 6.91 -5.66 -10.36
C VAL A 48 6.26 -4.78 -11.41
N MET A 49 7.04 -3.88 -11.95
CA MET A 49 6.62 -2.91 -12.97
C MET A 49 5.97 -3.58 -14.19
N ASN A 50 6.47 -4.73 -14.64
CA ASN A 50 5.93 -5.46 -15.78
C ASN A 50 4.48 -5.91 -15.58
N SER A 51 4.12 -6.33 -14.35
CA SER A 51 2.72 -6.69 -14.05
C SER A 51 1.77 -5.53 -14.28
N ILE A 52 2.24 -4.31 -14.09
CA ILE A 52 1.45 -3.10 -14.26
C ILE A 52 1.49 -2.59 -15.70
N LEU A 53 2.62 -2.73 -16.41
CA LEU A 53 2.70 -2.40 -17.84
C LEU A 53 1.69 -3.22 -18.65
N LEU A 54 1.56 -4.51 -18.34
CA LEU A 54 0.54 -5.39 -18.92
C LEU A 54 -0.88 -4.92 -18.60
N ASN A 55 -1.06 -4.20 -17.50
CA ASN A 55 -2.35 -3.71 -17.01
C ASN A 55 -2.57 -2.21 -17.19
N TYR A 56 -1.67 -1.48 -17.89
CA TYR A 56 -1.82 -0.03 -18.09
C TYR A 56 -3.20 0.37 -18.64
N ASN A 57 -3.73 -0.42 -19.57
CA ASN A 57 -5.05 -0.17 -20.13
C ASN A 57 -6.19 -0.34 -19.11
N LEU A 58 -5.89 -0.94 -17.97
CA LEU A 58 -6.81 -1.12 -16.85
C LEU A 58 -6.74 0.02 -15.82
N LEU A 59 -5.72 0.90 -15.95
CA LEU A 59 -5.61 2.10 -15.12
C LEU A 59 -6.46 3.20 -15.78
N HIS A 60 -7.71 3.31 -15.37
CA HIS A 60 -8.64 4.30 -15.95
C HIS A 60 -8.59 5.65 -15.22
N SER A 61 -8.07 5.69 -14.01
CA SER A 61 -7.99 6.89 -13.17
C SER A 61 -6.59 7.50 -13.18
N LYS A 62 -6.50 8.77 -12.75
CA LYS A 62 -5.21 9.46 -12.57
C LYS A 62 -4.37 8.76 -11.51
N ILE A 63 -5.01 8.35 -10.41
CA ILE A 63 -4.38 7.59 -9.32
C ILE A 63 -5.20 6.33 -9.09
N THR A 64 -4.52 5.19 -9.00
CA THR A 64 -5.08 3.95 -8.48
C THR A 64 -4.35 3.60 -7.18
N PHE A 65 -5.05 3.63 -6.06
CA PHE A 65 -4.54 3.11 -4.79
C PHE A 65 -4.92 1.64 -4.67
N ALA A 66 -3.92 0.81 -4.38
CA ALA A 66 -4.10 -0.64 -4.25
C ALA A 66 -3.22 -1.21 -3.14
N GLY A 67 -3.71 -2.22 -2.45
CA GLY A 67 -3.02 -2.90 -1.36
C GLY A 67 -2.45 -4.27 -1.75
N HIS A 68 -2.92 -5.31 -1.07
CA HIS A 68 -2.67 -6.75 -1.29
C HIS A 68 -1.24 -7.23 -1.00
N THR A 69 -0.21 -6.59 -1.55
CA THR A 69 1.19 -7.03 -1.34
C THR A 69 1.72 -6.72 0.05
N HIS A 70 1.12 -5.76 0.76
CA HIS A 70 1.60 -5.19 2.02
C HIS A 70 2.98 -4.50 1.91
N LYS A 71 3.44 -4.24 0.69
CA LYS A 71 4.69 -3.52 0.42
C LYS A 71 4.38 -2.16 -0.18
N PRO A 72 4.83 -1.05 0.43
CA PRO A 72 4.63 0.27 -0.14
C PRO A 72 5.36 0.38 -1.48
N ALA A 73 4.68 0.92 -2.47
CA ALA A 73 5.25 1.13 -3.80
C ALA A 73 4.51 2.24 -4.53
N ALA A 74 5.19 2.92 -5.43
CA ALA A 74 4.59 3.87 -6.34
C ALA A 74 5.16 3.71 -7.74
N TYR A 75 4.28 3.57 -8.70
CA TYR A 75 4.61 3.41 -10.10
C TYR A 75 4.00 4.55 -10.89
N LEU A 76 4.83 5.20 -11.70
CA LEU A 76 4.43 6.24 -12.62
C LEU A 76 4.30 5.68 -14.02
N TYR A 77 3.25 6.03 -14.70
CA TYR A 77 3.02 5.70 -16.11
C TYR A 77 2.87 6.97 -16.93
N THR A 78 3.66 7.03 -18.00
CA THR A 78 3.57 8.09 -18.99
C THR A 78 3.31 7.43 -20.34
N LYS A 79 2.24 7.86 -21.03
CA LYS A 79 2.00 7.46 -22.40
C LYS A 79 2.63 8.47 -23.34
N TYR A 80 3.55 8.03 -24.18
CA TYR A 80 4.13 8.84 -25.23
C TYR A 80 3.84 8.19 -26.59
N LYS A 81 3.00 8.81 -27.40
CA LYS A 81 2.52 8.26 -28.68
C LYS A 81 1.87 6.87 -28.47
N ARG A 82 2.50 5.79 -28.97
CA ARG A 82 2.04 4.41 -28.83
C ARG A 82 2.72 3.66 -27.69
N ASP A 83 3.78 4.25 -27.11
CA ASP A 83 4.61 3.61 -26.11
C ASP A 83 4.18 4.02 -24.70
N ILE A 84 4.27 3.08 -23.77
CA ILE A 84 3.99 3.29 -22.37
C ILE A 84 5.32 3.15 -21.62
N HIS A 85 5.72 4.21 -20.96
CA HIS A 85 6.88 4.23 -20.08
C HIS A 85 6.42 4.12 -18.64
N ALA A 86 7.05 3.23 -17.88
CA ALA A 86 6.82 3.11 -16.46
C ALA A 86 8.10 3.37 -15.70
N SER A 87 7.99 4.07 -14.60
CA SER A 87 9.08 4.32 -13.65
C SER A 87 8.63 3.93 -12.25
N VAL A 88 9.52 3.35 -11.47
CA VAL A 88 9.28 3.01 -10.07
C VAL A 88 9.82 4.14 -9.22
N PHE A 89 8.97 4.71 -8.35
CA PHE A 89 9.40 5.73 -7.38
C PHE A 89 9.91 5.12 -6.08
N VAL A 90 9.34 3.96 -5.71
CA VAL A 90 9.76 3.21 -4.53
C VAL A 90 10.04 1.78 -4.94
N PRO A 91 11.29 1.33 -4.88
CA PRO A 91 11.63 -0.05 -5.10
C PRO A 91 10.92 -0.93 -4.07
N THR A 92 10.26 -1.99 -4.53
CA THR A 92 9.61 -2.97 -3.65
C THR A 92 10.59 -3.86 -2.92
N ASP A 93 11.82 -3.97 -3.40
CA ASP A 93 12.79 -5.00 -3.01
C ASP A 93 14.09 -4.46 -2.39
N LYS A 94 14.32 -3.16 -2.50
CA LYS A 94 15.46 -2.51 -1.83
C LYS A 94 15.01 -1.11 -1.40
N PHE A 95 14.61 -0.99 -0.17
CA PHE A 95 14.75 0.27 0.54
C PHE A 95 16.26 0.53 0.65
N ASP A 96 16.82 1.21 -0.33
CA ASP A 96 18.22 1.62 -0.24
C ASP A 96 18.30 2.73 0.81
N LYS A 97 18.76 2.34 1.99
CA LYS A 97 19.00 3.27 3.11
C LYS A 97 19.87 4.47 2.69
N ASN A 98 20.68 4.33 1.65
CA ASN A 98 21.59 5.35 1.17
C ASN A 98 20.89 6.40 0.28
N LEU A 99 19.86 6.02 -0.47
CA LEU A 99 19.06 6.96 -1.27
C LEU A 99 18.23 7.89 -0.36
N MET A 100 17.80 7.38 0.80
CA MET A 100 17.05 8.13 1.81
C MET A 100 17.93 9.08 2.64
N LEU A 101 19.23 8.84 2.72
CA LEU A 101 20.18 9.72 3.43
C LEU A 101 20.51 10.99 2.65
N ALA A 102 20.26 11.04 1.35
CA ALA A 102 20.64 12.17 0.49
C ALA A 102 19.70 13.39 0.59
N GLU A 103 18.48 13.24 1.12
CA GLU A 103 17.51 14.35 1.25
C GLU A 103 17.11 14.67 2.72
N ARG A 104 17.89 14.24 3.69
CA ARG A 104 17.65 14.57 5.10
C ARG A 104 17.92 16.05 5.38
N GLY A 105 16.90 16.88 5.29
CA GLY A 105 16.75 18.06 6.14
C GLY A 105 16.47 17.59 7.57
N SER A 106 17.24 18.11 8.51
CA SER A 106 17.28 17.79 9.93
C SER A 106 15.90 17.84 10.62
N SER A 107 15.17 16.75 10.68
CA SER A 107 14.13 16.50 11.69
C SER A 107 13.95 15.00 11.88
N ASP A 108 13.72 14.57 13.13
CA ASP A 108 13.53 13.19 13.59
C ASP A 108 12.28 12.46 13.01
N ARG A 109 11.84 12.83 11.82
CA ARG A 109 10.77 12.15 11.11
C ARG A 109 11.35 11.00 10.28
N LEU A 110 10.95 9.81 10.64
CA LEU A 110 11.22 8.58 9.91
C LEU A 110 10.70 8.68 8.47
N GLU A 111 11.64 8.72 7.55
CA GLU A 111 11.56 8.36 6.13
C GLU A 111 10.21 8.57 5.42
N THR A 112 9.78 9.81 5.30
CA THR A 112 8.67 10.21 4.45
C THR A 112 9.22 10.80 3.15
N PHE A 113 8.62 10.48 2.02
CA PHE A 113 8.90 11.17 0.77
C PHE A 113 7.60 11.51 0.05
N ASP A 114 7.66 12.55 -0.77
CA ASP A 114 6.51 13.10 -1.46
C ASP A 114 6.54 12.75 -2.94
N ILE A 115 5.38 12.41 -3.49
CA ILE A 115 5.19 12.25 -4.93
C ILE A 115 4.36 13.42 -5.43
N SER A 116 4.97 14.33 -6.17
CA SER A 116 4.24 15.38 -6.89
C SER A 116 3.62 14.80 -8.16
N LEU A 117 2.29 14.85 -8.25
CA LEU A 117 1.56 14.28 -9.35
C LEU A 117 1.52 15.26 -10.53
N LYS A 118 1.93 14.80 -11.72
CA LYS A 118 1.98 15.62 -12.94
C LYS A 118 0.77 15.39 -13.85
N PRO A 119 0.31 16.40 -14.57
CA PRO A 119 -0.73 16.25 -15.59
C PRO A 119 -0.35 15.24 -16.67
N GLY A 120 -1.32 14.50 -17.18
CA GLY A 120 -1.12 13.51 -18.26
C GLY A 120 -0.45 12.20 -17.82
N GLN A 121 -0.06 12.08 -16.56
CA GLN A 121 0.51 10.86 -15.99
C GLN A 121 -0.54 10.08 -15.20
N ARG A 122 -0.34 8.76 -15.10
CA ARG A 122 -1.13 7.87 -14.23
C ARG A 122 -0.24 7.25 -13.19
N TYR A 123 -0.80 7.04 -12.02
CA TYR A 123 -0.08 6.53 -10.86
C TYR A 123 -0.78 5.30 -10.30
N TYR A 124 -0.01 4.25 -10.04
CA TYR A 124 -0.46 3.13 -9.24
C TYR A 124 0.33 3.15 -7.94
N ILE A 125 -0.35 3.29 -6.81
CA ILE A 125 0.28 3.51 -5.51
C ILE A 125 -0.22 2.45 -4.54
N ASN A 126 0.72 1.66 -4.00
CA ASN A 126 0.45 0.77 -2.90
C ASN A 126 0.82 1.47 -1.58
N PRO A 127 -0.11 1.66 -0.65
CA PRO A 127 0.19 2.32 0.62
C PRO A 127 1.05 1.46 1.56
N GLY A 128 1.25 0.18 1.27
CA GLY A 128 1.84 -0.77 2.20
C GLY A 128 0.78 -1.39 3.11
N SER A 129 1.09 -1.58 4.37
CA SER A 129 0.17 -2.19 5.33
C SER A 129 0.23 -1.52 6.70
N VAL A 130 -0.93 -1.26 7.27
CA VAL A 130 -1.07 -0.80 8.66
C VAL A 130 -0.89 -1.97 9.63
N GLY A 131 -1.47 -3.14 9.31
CA GLY A 131 -1.55 -4.27 10.24
C GLY A 131 -0.47 -5.33 10.08
N GLN A 132 0.12 -5.46 8.88
CA GLN A 132 1.13 -6.48 8.60
C GLN A 132 2.10 -6.00 7.52
N PRO A 133 3.02 -5.07 7.83
CA PRO A 133 4.04 -4.63 6.89
C PRO A 133 4.93 -5.80 6.45
N ARG A 134 5.34 -5.77 5.16
CA ARG A 134 6.18 -6.82 4.54
C ARG A 134 7.35 -6.22 3.75
N ASP A 135 7.79 -5.04 4.12
CA ASP A 135 8.87 -4.29 3.49
C ASP A 135 10.15 -4.25 4.34
N GLY A 136 10.22 -5.09 5.37
CA GLY A 136 11.34 -5.15 6.31
C GLY A 136 11.34 -4.02 7.35
N ILE A 137 10.30 -3.17 7.35
CA ILE A 137 10.15 -2.06 8.31
C ILE A 137 8.88 -2.32 9.13
N PRO A 138 9.00 -2.67 10.42
CA PRO A 138 7.87 -3.06 11.26
C PRO A 138 7.07 -1.85 11.77
N MET A 139 6.64 -1.00 10.87
CA MET A 139 5.84 0.20 11.13
C MET A 139 4.56 0.19 10.30
N ALA A 140 3.49 0.79 10.80
CA ALA A 140 2.27 0.97 10.05
C ALA A 140 2.51 1.91 8.86
N SER A 141 2.27 1.45 7.64
CA SER A 141 2.45 2.24 6.43
C SER A 141 1.10 2.73 5.90
N TYR A 142 1.02 4.02 5.60
CA TYR A 142 -0.16 4.67 5.04
C TYR A 142 0.22 5.81 4.10
N LYS A 143 -0.75 6.34 3.37
CA LYS A 143 -0.53 7.45 2.43
C LYS A 143 -1.57 8.53 2.65
N ILE A 144 -1.16 9.78 2.47
CA ILE A 144 -2.03 10.94 2.46
C ILE A 144 -1.97 11.55 1.07
N TYR A 145 -3.11 11.69 0.42
CA TYR A 145 -3.21 12.45 -0.81
C TYR A 145 -3.80 13.82 -0.51
N ASP A 146 -3.00 14.84 -0.73
CA ASP A 146 -3.40 16.23 -0.65
C ASP A 146 -3.93 16.67 -2.01
N THR A 147 -5.22 16.94 -2.08
CA THR A 147 -5.92 17.33 -3.29
C THR A 147 -5.61 18.77 -3.72
N GLU A 148 -5.23 19.66 -2.79
CA GLU A 148 -4.92 21.05 -3.08
C GLU A 148 -3.51 21.18 -3.70
N THR A 149 -2.52 20.54 -3.06
CA THR A 149 -1.13 20.57 -3.56
C THR A 149 -0.85 19.50 -4.59
N ASN A 150 -1.79 18.57 -4.81
CA ASN A 150 -1.67 17.45 -5.73
C ASN A 150 -0.45 16.56 -5.45
N LYS A 151 -0.22 16.28 -4.16
CA LYS A 151 0.89 15.47 -3.67
C LYS A 151 0.40 14.24 -2.92
N VAL A 152 1.17 13.17 -3.00
CA VAL A 152 0.99 11.98 -2.15
C VAL A 152 2.17 11.88 -1.21
N TYR A 153 1.89 11.91 0.09
CA TYR A 153 2.85 11.70 1.16
C TYR A 153 2.89 10.22 1.52
N MET A 154 4.10 9.67 1.55
CA MET A 154 4.37 8.26 1.86
C MET A 154 4.77 8.15 3.33
N GLU A 155 3.81 7.87 4.22
CA GLU A 155 3.98 7.97 5.66
C GLU A 155 4.11 6.60 6.34
N LYS A 156 4.80 6.59 7.48
CA LYS A 156 4.87 5.46 8.41
C LYS A 156 4.65 5.94 9.85
N ALA A 157 4.01 5.10 10.66
CA ALA A 157 3.78 5.36 12.07
C ALA A 157 4.24 4.18 12.93
N GLU A 158 4.85 4.50 14.06
CA GLU A 158 5.16 3.51 15.08
C GLU A 158 3.90 3.11 15.85
N TYR A 159 3.89 1.89 16.36
CA TYR A 159 2.89 1.37 17.27
C TYR A 159 3.51 0.35 18.22
N ASP A 160 2.83 0.01 19.31
CA ASP A 160 3.33 -0.99 20.27
C ASP A 160 3.23 -2.41 19.70
N ARG A 161 4.29 -2.82 19.03
CA ARG A 161 4.41 -4.14 18.38
C ARG A 161 4.40 -5.29 19.37
N GLU A 162 4.97 -5.08 20.57
CA GLU A 162 4.99 -6.13 21.59
C GLU A 162 3.60 -6.41 22.15
N VAL A 163 2.79 -5.37 22.34
CA VAL A 163 1.38 -5.54 22.72
C VAL A 163 0.61 -6.27 21.65
N VAL A 164 0.81 -5.93 20.36
CA VAL A 164 0.15 -6.64 19.26
C VAL A 164 0.60 -8.09 19.17
N ARG A 165 1.91 -8.35 19.28
CA ARG A 165 2.48 -9.70 19.31
C ARG A 165 1.85 -10.54 20.42
N LYS A 166 1.80 -10.00 21.64
CA LYS A 166 1.19 -10.66 22.80
C LYS A 166 -0.27 -11.03 22.52
N LYS A 167 -1.07 -10.11 22.01
CA LYS A 167 -2.49 -10.37 21.65
C LYS A 167 -2.64 -11.47 20.61
N ILE A 168 -1.75 -11.56 19.62
CA ILE A 168 -1.76 -12.62 18.62
C ILE A 168 -1.52 -13.99 19.25
N LEU A 169 -0.55 -14.07 20.17
CA LEU A 169 -0.23 -15.32 20.88
C LEU A 169 -1.35 -15.72 21.85
N GLU A 170 -1.91 -14.78 22.62
CA GLU A 170 -3.04 -15.01 23.52
C GLU A 170 -4.31 -15.47 22.77
N ALA A 171 -4.47 -15.04 21.52
CA ALA A 171 -5.54 -15.51 20.64
C ALA A 171 -5.31 -16.94 20.11
N GLY A 172 -4.22 -17.61 20.46
CA GLY A 172 -3.87 -18.95 19.98
C GLY A 172 -3.50 -18.99 18.49
N LEU A 173 -3.10 -17.86 17.91
CA LEU A 173 -2.66 -17.78 16.53
C LEU A 173 -1.19 -18.20 16.39
N PRO A 174 -0.73 -18.63 15.19
CA PRO A 174 0.63 -19.11 14.98
C PRO A 174 1.71 -18.13 15.42
N PHE A 175 2.79 -18.65 15.99
CA PHE A 175 3.96 -17.89 16.44
C PHE A 175 4.58 -17.04 15.32
N ASP A 176 4.62 -17.56 14.08
CA ASP A 176 5.15 -16.82 12.94
C ASP A 176 4.33 -15.56 12.62
N LEU A 177 3.00 -15.60 12.83
CA LEU A 177 2.16 -14.41 12.66
C LEU A 177 2.47 -13.34 13.72
N ALA A 178 2.82 -13.75 14.93
CA ALA A 178 3.20 -12.85 16.01
C ALA A 178 4.60 -12.25 15.75
N ASN A 179 5.56 -13.06 15.32
CA ASN A 179 6.93 -12.60 15.13
C ASN A 179 7.11 -11.69 13.90
N ARG A 180 6.40 -11.91 12.81
CA ARG A 180 6.50 -11.05 11.64
C ARG A 180 6.13 -9.59 11.89
N ILE A 181 5.29 -9.33 12.92
CA ILE A 181 4.96 -7.96 13.34
C ILE A 181 6.20 -7.21 13.84
N LEU A 182 7.17 -7.93 14.44
CA LEU A 182 8.40 -7.32 14.95
C LEU A 182 9.44 -7.05 13.86
N THR A 183 9.33 -7.73 12.73
CA THR A 183 10.36 -7.72 11.68
C THR A 183 9.89 -7.06 10.39
N GLY A 184 8.59 -6.95 10.19
CA GLY A 184 8.01 -6.40 8.95
C GLY A 184 8.15 -7.33 7.72
N ILE A 185 8.14 -8.65 7.94
CA ILE A 185 8.27 -9.67 6.89
C ILE A 185 7.12 -10.67 6.87
#